data_7adf2b58e1d6a5438d509b39228ad568
#
_entry.id   7adf2b58e1d6a5438d509b39228ad568
#
_cell.length_a   1.000
_cell.length_b   1.000
_cell.length_c   1.000
_cell.angle_alpha   90.00
_cell.angle_beta   90.00
_cell.angle_gamma   90.00
#
_symmetry.space_group_name_H-M   'P 1'
#
loop_
_entity.id
_entity.type
_entity.pdbx_description
1 polymer ?
#
loop_
_entity_poly.entity_id
_entity_poly.type
_entity_poly.pdbx_seq_one_letter_code
_entity_poly.pdbx_strand_id
1 'polypeptide(L)'
;MIASVETNGLRFDMFTGEERFLAPNAVLVSARQDAFLIDCGFVKSDVEKLLKFVGQSGKRLRAIFITHAHPDHYGGVNAFAEAFPEATLLARQGVIDGMLEWPAKRLHWQDMFGDQLPVDLVYPRPLLGKAAYLADREMLFLDLSICETVHATAFYVPSARALIAGDLIFNRYHLYMGDTNNPTAWISAIEQARGIGPIDLVFPGHGKLGGVDICAETIRWLKDYRNVARPGVHFTAIAREMMRRYPDYGLALLLWLTRGPGFGTAGAREIGVPAELLGG
;
A
#
# COMPACT_ATOMS: atom_id res chain seq x y z
N MET A 1 -10.83 -8.06 5.88
CA MET A 1 -12.15 -7.88 5.18
C MET A 1 -11.93 -8.09 3.68
N ILE A 2 -12.95 -8.53 2.92
CA ILE A 2 -12.82 -8.70 1.46
C ILE A 2 -13.92 -7.91 0.78
N ALA A 3 -13.54 -7.11 -0.23
CA ALA A 3 -14.46 -6.43 -1.15
C ALA A 3 -14.24 -6.99 -2.56
N SER A 4 -15.30 -7.33 -3.27
CA SER A 4 -15.22 -7.98 -4.58
C SER A 4 -16.00 -7.20 -5.63
N VAL A 5 -15.42 -7.08 -6.83
CA VAL A 5 -16.06 -6.48 -8.02
C VAL A 5 -15.77 -7.36 -9.23
N GLU A 6 -16.80 -7.57 -10.05
CA GLU A 6 -16.66 -8.25 -11.33
C GLU A 6 -16.99 -7.30 -12.48
N THR A 7 -16.12 -7.22 -13.46
CA THR A 7 -16.31 -6.39 -14.65
C THR A 7 -15.54 -6.95 -15.85
N ASN A 8 -16.19 -7.00 -17.00
CA ASN A 8 -15.57 -7.40 -18.28
C ASN A 8 -14.81 -8.74 -18.24
N GLY A 9 -15.32 -9.73 -17.49
CA GLY A 9 -14.71 -11.06 -17.37
C GLY A 9 -13.49 -11.11 -16.44
N LEU A 10 -13.22 -10.04 -15.71
CA LEU A 10 -12.25 -9.95 -14.63
C LEU A 10 -12.98 -9.90 -13.28
N ARG A 11 -12.39 -10.52 -12.27
CA ARG A 11 -12.79 -10.39 -10.89
C ARG A 11 -11.64 -9.77 -10.10
N PHE A 12 -11.96 -8.76 -9.31
CA PHE A 12 -11.05 -8.10 -8.37
C PHE A 12 -11.54 -8.37 -6.96
N ASP A 13 -10.70 -8.96 -6.14
CA ASP A 13 -10.95 -9.20 -4.73
C ASP A 13 -9.90 -8.44 -3.92
N MET A 14 -10.32 -7.37 -3.24
CA MET A 14 -9.45 -6.59 -2.37
C MET A 14 -9.55 -7.14 -0.94
N PHE A 15 -8.47 -7.70 -0.45
CA PHE A 15 -8.29 -8.07 0.94
C PHE A 15 -7.75 -6.86 1.72
N THR A 16 -8.35 -6.57 2.87
CA THR A 16 -7.88 -5.53 3.79
C THR A 16 -7.44 -6.20 5.09
N GLY A 17 -6.22 -5.94 5.53
CA GLY A 17 -5.67 -6.36 6.80
C GLY A 17 -6.38 -5.74 8.01
N GLU A 18 -5.95 -6.09 9.21
CA GLU A 18 -6.49 -5.52 10.44
C GLU A 18 -5.96 -4.09 10.67
N GLU A 19 -6.81 -3.20 11.17
CA GLU A 19 -6.44 -1.79 11.38
C GLU A 19 -5.28 -1.61 12.37
N ARG A 20 -5.20 -2.44 13.42
CA ARG A 20 -4.06 -2.46 14.35
C ARG A 20 -2.73 -2.81 13.68
N PHE A 21 -2.76 -3.36 12.46
CA PHE A 21 -1.61 -3.69 11.64
C PHE A 21 -1.57 -2.85 10.35
N LEU A 22 -1.99 -1.59 10.45
CA LEU A 22 -2.02 -0.58 9.38
C LEU A 22 -3.07 -0.82 8.29
N ALA A 23 -3.89 -1.86 8.36
CA ALA A 23 -4.95 -2.17 7.38
C ALA A 23 -4.51 -2.15 5.90
N PRO A 24 -3.35 -2.70 5.51
CA PRO A 24 -2.93 -2.68 4.12
C PRO A 24 -3.87 -3.49 3.25
N ASN A 25 -4.04 -3.04 2.02
CA ASN A 25 -4.79 -3.75 1.01
C ASN A 25 -3.89 -4.62 0.14
N ALA A 26 -4.38 -5.81 -0.22
CA ALA A 26 -3.85 -6.64 -1.29
C ALA A 26 -4.97 -6.94 -2.29
N VAL A 27 -4.67 -6.96 -3.59
CA VAL A 27 -5.69 -7.13 -4.63
C VAL A 27 -5.40 -8.38 -5.46
N LEU A 28 -6.31 -9.35 -5.40
CA LEU A 28 -6.30 -10.51 -6.29
C LEU A 28 -7.12 -10.19 -7.54
N VAL A 29 -6.47 -10.13 -8.69
CA VAL A 29 -7.11 -9.96 -10.00
C VAL A 29 -7.17 -11.31 -10.67
N SER A 30 -8.37 -11.78 -11.01
CA SER A 30 -8.60 -13.10 -11.59
C SER A 30 -9.27 -13.02 -12.96
N ALA A 31 -8.82 -13.85 -13.88
CA ALA A 31 -9.45 -14.08 -15.18
C ALA A 31 -9.39 -15.57 -15.52
N ARG A 32 -10.53 -16.17 -15.86
CA ARG A 32 -10.62 -17.62 -16.19
C ARG A 32 -9.99 -18.47 -15.07
N GLN A 33 -8.88 -19.17 -15.34
CA GLN A 33 -8.17 -20.05 -14.39
C GLN A 33 -6.99 -19.37 -13.68
N ASP A 34 -6.58 -18.19 -14.14
CA ASP A 34 -5.36 -17.54 -13.71
C ASP A 34 -5.66 -16.30 -12.84
N ALA A 35 -4.70 -15.95 -11.98
CA ALA A 35 -4.75 -14.75 -11.16
C ALA A 35 -3.38 -14.08 -11.02
N PHE A 36 -3.41 -12.77 -10.78
CA PHE A 36 -2.32 -11.96 -10.27
C PHE A 36 -2.66 -11.47 -8.87
N LEU A 37 -1.69 -11.40 -7.99
CA LEU A 37 -1.81 -10.75 -6.69
C LEU A 37 -0.98 -9.47 -6.70
N ILE A 38 -1.53 -8.36 -6.26
CA ILE A 38 -0.84 -7.09 -6.07
C ILE A 38 -0.76 -6.86 -4.57
N ASP A 39 0.46 -6.76 -4.06
CA ASP A 39 0.87 -6.76 -2.67
C ASP A 39 0.48 -8.05 -1.91
N CYS A 40 1.12 -8.31 -0.79
CA CYS A 40 0.97 -9.59 -0.10
C CYS A 40 0.88 -9.45 1.44
N GLY A 41 0.49 -8.27 1.93
CA GLY A 41 0.21 -8.02 3.33
C GLY A 41 1.46 -7.77 4.17
N PHE A 42 1.25 -7.65 5.47
CA PHE A 42 2.25 -7.20 6.43
C PHE A 42 2.64 -8.28 7.42
N VAL A 43 1.81 -8.46 8.44
CA VAL A 43 2.07 -9.31 9.59
C VAL A 43 1.59 -10.74 9.33
N LYS A 44 2.23 -11.69 10.02
CA LYS A 44 1.98 -13.12 9.88
C LYS A 44 0.49 -13.49 9.93
N SER A 45 -0.24 -12.96 10.91
CA SER A 45 -1.66 -13.29 11.09
C SER A 45 -2.56 -12.82 9.95
N ASP A 46 -2.26 -11.68 9.31
CA ASP A 46 -3.02 -11.20 8.15
C ASP A 46 -2.58 -11.91 6.87
N VAL A 47 -1.28 -12.19 6.73
CA VAL A 47 -0.73 -12.99 5.63
C VAL A 47 -1.35 -14.38 5.59
N GLU A 48 -1.50 -15.07 6.74
CA GLU A 48 -2.16 -16.39 6.83
C GLU A 48 -3.61 -16.33 6.32
N LYS A 49 -4.36 -15.28 6.66
CA LYS A 49 -5.73 -15.07 6.16
C LYS A 49 -5.76 -14.82 4.66
N LEU A 50 -4.83 -14.00 4.16
CA LEU A 50 -4.71 -13.70 2.73
C LEU A 50 -4.30 -14.96 1.93
N LEU A 51 -3.32 -15.73 2.42
CA LEU A 51 -2.93 -17.02 1.83
C LEU A 51 -4.12 -17.98 1.71
N LYS A 52 -4.86 -18.13 2.80
CA LYS A 52 -6.07 -18.97 2.82
C LYS A 52 -7.08 -18.49 1.79
N PHE A 53 -7.31 -17.18 1.70
CA PHE A 53 -8.23 -16.59 0.73
C PHE A 53 -7.79 -16.87 -0.71
N VAL A 54 -6.51 -16.59 -1.04
CA VAL A 54 -5.97 -16.84 -2.39
C VAL A 54 -6.03 -18.31 -2.74
N GLY A 55 -5.66 -19.22 -1.82
CA GLY A 55 -5.75 -20.67 -2.04
C GLY A 55 -7.18 -21.15 -2.28
N GLN A 56 -8.16 -20.60 -1.55
CA GLN A 56 -9.58 -20.93 -1.71
C GLN A 56 -10.20 -20.37 -2.99
N SER A 57 -9.57 -19.41 -3.65
CA SER A 57 -10.04 -18.89 -4.94
C SER A 57 -10.07 -19.96 -6.05
N GLY A 58 -9.30 -21.03 -5.89
CA GLY A 58 -9.12 -22.08 -6.91
C GLY A 58 -8.42 -21.60 -8.17
N LYS A 59 -7.83 -20.39 -8.15
CA LYS A 59 -7.11 -19.81 -9.28
C LYS A 59 -5.64 -20.18 -9.24
N ARG A 60 -5.03 -20.32 -10.40
CA ARG A 60 -3.60 -20.49 -10.53
C ARG A 60 -2.93 -19.12 -10.41
N LEU A 61 -2.26 -18.86 -9.30
CA LEU A 61 -1.51 -17.63 -9.10
C LEU A 61 -0.28 -17.63 -10.02
N ARG A 62 -0.23 -16.68 -10.96
CA ARG A 62 0.81 -16.59 -11.99
C ARG A 62 1.93 -15.64 -11.58
N ALA A 63 1.57 -14.56 -10.93
CA ALA A 63 2.51 -13.55 -10.48
C ALA A 63 2.01 -12.83 -9.23
N ILE A 64 2.98 -12.34 -8.44
CA ILE A 64 2.78 -11.45 -7.31
C ILE A 64 3.58 -10.19 -7.63
N PHE A 65 2.93 -9.04 -7.60
CA PHE A 65 3.54 -7.75 -7.86
C PHE A 65 3.60 -6.94 -6.57
N ILE A 66 4.74 -6.34 -6.27
CA ILE A 66 4.89 -5.43 -5.14
C ILE A 66 4.87 -3.99 -5.64
N THR A 67 3.97 -3.19 -5.08
CA THR A 67 3.76 -1.80 -5.48
C THR A 67 4.90 -0.89 -5.07
N HIS A 68 5.38 -0.99 -3.83
CA HIS A 68 6.42 -0.14 -3.26
C HIS A 68 7.10 -0.80 -2.05
N ALA A 69 8.13 -0.16 -1.49
CA ALA A 69 9.00 -0.77 -0.49
C ALA A 69 8.59 -0.44 0.97
N HIS A 70 7.28 -0.47 1.28
CA HIS A 70 6.81 -0.48 2.67
C HIS A 70 6.48 -1.90 3.13
N PRO A 71 6.85 -2.27 4.38
CA PRO A 71 6.73 -3.64 4.86
C PRO A 71 5.31 -4.21 4.85
N ASP A 72 4.33 -3.37 5.02
CA ASP A 72 2.91 -3.74 5.04
C ASP A 72 2.36 -4.16 3.65
N HIS A 73 3.14 -3.94 2.59
CA HIS A 73 2.81 -4.39 1.23
C HIS A 73 3.60 -5.63 0.79
N TYR A 74 4.75 -5.90 1.43
CA TYR A 74 5.60 -7.04 1.05
C TYR A 74 5.88 -8.05 2.17
N GLY A 75 5.36 -7.84 3.38
CA GLY A 75 5.67 -8.71 4.54
C GLY A 75 5.36 -10.19 4.33
N GLY A 76 4.43 -10.52 3.46
CA GLY A 76 4.03 -11.88 3.14
C GLY A 76 4.85 -12.60 2.06
N VAL A 77 5.90 -11.98 1.47
CA VAL A 77 6.62 -12.53 0.31
C VAL A 77 7.12 -13.96 0.51
N ASN A 78 7.66 -14.28 1.70
CA ASN A 78 8.18 -15.62 2.01
C ASN A 78 7.07 -16.67 2.01
N ALA A 79 5.98 -16.36 2.72
CA ALA A 79 4.86 -17.28 2.86
C ALA A 79 4.16 -17.53 1.51
N PHE A 80 4.08 -16.51 0.67
CA PHE A 80 3.54 -16.65 -0.68
C PHE A 80 4.49 -17.39 -1.63
N ALA A 81 5.82 -17.17 -1.55
CA ALA A 81 6.79 -17.91 -2.34
C ALA A 81 6.80 -19.41 -1.98
N GLU A 82 6.61 -19.75 -0.70
CA GLU A 82 6.49 -21.14 -0.24
C GLU A 82 5.18 -21.78 -0.68
N ALA A 83 4.04 -21.08 -0.50
CA ALA A 83 2.73 -21.63 -0.79
C ALA A 83 2.42 -21.70 -2.31
N PHE A 84 3.02 -20.82 -3.12
CA PHE A 84 2.79 -20.71 -4.56
C PHE A 84 4.13 -20.67 -5.33
N PRO A 85 4.93 -21.75 -5.32
CA PRO A 85 6.27 -21.75 -5.89
C PRO A 85 6.30 -21.52 -7.41
N GLU A 86 5.17 -21.74 -8.09
CA GLU A 86 5.02 -21.48 -9.54
C GLU A 86 4.72 -20.01 -9.85
N ALA A 87 4.34 -19.20 -8.84
CA ALA A 87 4.09 -17.77 -9.02
C ALA A 87 5.41 -17.00 -9.07
N THR A 88 5.53 -16.09 -10.03
CA THR A 88 6.70 -15.22 -10.09
C THR A 88 6.50 -13.99 -9.22
N LEU A 89 7.39 -13.76 -8.25
CA LEU A 89 7.41 -12.55 -7.43
C LEU A 89 8.17 -11.45 -8.19
N LEU A 90 7.55 -10.29 -8.40
CA LEU A 90 8.00 -9.21 -9.27
C LEU A 90 7.85 -7.84 -8.62
N ALA A 91 8.87 -6.99 -8.79
CA ALA A 91 8.82 -5.57 -8.43
C ALA A 91 9.75 -4.75 -9.33
N ARG A 92 9.55 -3.43 -9.42
CA ARG A 92 10.53 -2.55 -10.06
C ARG A 92 11.83 -2.53 -9.28
N GLN A 93 12.95 -2.33 -9.96
CA GLN A 93 14.28 -2.38 -9.33
C GLN A 93 14.38 -1.43 -8.13
N GLY A 94 13.90 -0.18 -8.23
CA GLY A 94 13.94 0.75 -7.10
C GLY A 94 13.08 0.32 -5.91
N VAL A 95 12.02 -0.48 -6.12
CA VAL A 95 11.26 -1.11 -5.04
C VAL A 95 12.08 -2.23 -4.40
N ILE A 96 12.75 -3.07 -5.20
CA ILE A 96 13.63 -4.13 -4.69
C ILE A 96 14.75 -3.52 -3.84
N ASP A 97 15.38 -2.45 -4.34
CA ASP A 97 16.45 -1.75 -3.62
C ASP A 97 15.97 -1.23 -2.26
N GLY A 98 14.77 -0.68 -2.19
CA GLY A 98 14.14 -0.25 -0.93
C GLY A 98 13.76 -1.42 0.00
N MET A 99 13.44 -2.59 -0.54
CA MET A 99 13.19 -3.81 0.25
C MET A 99 14.49 -4.37 0.88
N LEU A 100 15.67 -4.13 0.28
CA LEU A 100 16.95 -4.53 0.85
C LEU A 100 17.26 -3.85 2.20
N GLU A 101 16.55 -2.77 2.51
CA GLU A 101 16.62 -2.10 3.81
C GLU A 101 15.85 -2.85 4.93
N TRP A 102 15.22 -3.97 4.62
CA TRP A 102 14.37 -4.71 5.56
C TRP A 102 15.00 -4.97 6.92
N PRO A 103 16.27 -5.40 7.04
CA PRO A 103 16.85 -5.65 8.35
C PRO A 103 16.80 -4.42 9.29
N ALA A 104 17.01 -3.21 8.75
CA ALA A 104 16.89 -1.97 9.52
C ALA A 104 15.41 -1.59 9.77
N LYS A 105 14.56 -1.73 8.76
CA LYS A 105 13.11 -1.48 8.89
C LYS A 105 12.47 -2.43 9.90
N ARG A 106 12.89 -3.71 9.91
CA ARG A 106 12.39 -4.69 10.87
C ARG A 106 12.69 -4.28 12.32
N LEU A 107 13.89 -3.82 12.60
CA LEU A 107 14.24 -3.34 13.95
C LEU A 107 13.35 -2.17 14.39
N HIS A 108 13.02 -1.28 13.44
CA HIS A 108 12.10 -0.16 13.69
C HIS A 108 10.69 -0.61 14.09
N TRP A 109 10.16 -1.66 13.42
CA TRP A 109 8.82 -2.17 13.67
C TRP A 109 8.75 -3.25 14.76
N GLN A 110 9.91 -3.75 15.22
CA GLN A 110 9.98 -4.86 16.17
C GLN A 110 9.23 -4.60 17.48
N ASP A 111 9.31 -3.37 17.99
CA ASP A 111 8.65 -3.00 19.24
C ASP A 111 7.12 -2.99 19.13
N MET A 112 6.59 -2.74 17.93
CA MET A 112 5.15 -2.65 17.70
C MET A 112 4.54 -4.01 17.33
N PHE A 113 5.25 -4.81 16.52
CA PHE A 113 4.67 -5.99 15.90
C PHE A 113 5.39 -7.30 16.26
N GLY A 114 6.54 -7.24 16.92
CA GLY A 114 7.23 -8.39 17.52
C GLY A 114 7.48 -9.55 16.55
N ASP A 115 7.03 -10.72 16.96
CA ASP A 115 7.12 -11.98 16.23
C ASP A 115 6.16 -12.11 15.03
N GLN A 116 5.28 -11.12 14.86
CA GLN A 116 4.39 -11.02 13.70
C GLN A 116 5.15 -10.62 12.43
N LEU A 117 6.36 -10.07 12.56
CA LEU A 117 7.19 -9.65 11.43
C LEU A 117 8.01 -10.80 10.86
N PRO A 118 8.20 -10.89 9.52
CA PRO A 118 9.13 -11.84 8.94
C PRO A 118 10.57 -11.56 9.40
N VAL A 119 11.37 -12.61 9.60
CA VAL A 119 12.79 -12.47 9.97
C VAL A 119 13.60 -12.03 8.77
N ASP A 120 13.48 -12.78 7.69
CA ASP A 120 14.16 -12.55 6.42
C ASP A 120 13.14 -12.38 5.29
N LEU A 121 13.59 -11.94 4.12
CA LEU A 121 12.75 -11.79 2.94
C LEU A 121 13.32 -12.56 1.74
N VAL A 122 12.41 -13.18 0.98
CA VAL A 122 12.65 -13.52 -0.42
C VAL A 122 12.46 -12.24 -1.23
N TYR A 123 13.40 -11.93 -2.10
CA TYR A 123 13.34 -10.70 -2.90
C TYR A 123 12.72 -10.96 -4.27
N PRO A 124 11.91 -10.01 -4.78
CA PRO A 124 11.34 -10.09 -6.11
C PRO A 124 12.39 -10.11 -7.22
N ARG A 125 12.02 -10.70 -8.36
CA ARG A 125 12.75 -10.48 -9.60
C ARG A 125 12.37 -9.12 -10.20
N PRO A 126 13.26 -8.48 -10.98
CA PRO A 126 12.95 -7.22 -11.63
C PRO A 126 11.75 -7.32 -12.58
N LEU A 127 10.75 -6.47 -12.36
CA LEU A 127 9.61 -6.29 -13.25
C LEU A 127 10.05 -5.48 -14.46
N LEU A 128 10.11 -6.12 -15.61
CA LEU A 128 10.49 -5.52 -16.88
C LEU A 128 9.25 -5.17 -17.72
N GLY A 129 9.46 -4.33 -18.74
CA GLY A 129 8.39 -3.93 -19.65
C GLY A 129 7.39 -2.94 -19.04
N LYS A 130 6.24 -2.80 -19.73
CA LYS A 130 5.21 -1.81 -19.37
C LYS A 130 3.84 -2.43 -19.13
N ALA A 131 3.69 -3.74 -19.35
CA ALA A 131 2.44 -4.45 -19.17
C ALA A 131 2.65 -5.93 -18.86
N ALA A 132 1.65 -6.55 -18.25
CA ALA A 132 1.44 -7.98 -18.19
C ALA A 132 0.06 -8.34 -18.74
N TYR A 133 -0.13 -9.62 -19.08
CA TYR A 133 -1.39 -10.11 -19.60
C TYR A 133 -1.92 -11.23 -18.70
N LEU A 134 -3.12 -11.03 -18.18
CA LEU A 134 -3.88 -12.05 -17.45
C LEU A 134 -4.94 -12.61 -18.42
N ALA A 135 -4.71 -13.81 -18.92
CA ALA A 135 -5.41 -14.35 -20.10
C ALA A 135 -5.22 -13.39 -21.30
N ASP A 136 -6.31 -12.78 -21.78
CA ASP A 136 -6.32 -11.82 -22.89
C ASP A 136 -6.48 -10.35 -22.42
N ARG A 137 -6.36 -10.10 -21.11
CA ARG A 137 -6.55 -8.78 -20.51
C ARG A 137 -5.21 -8.16 -20.15
N GLU A 138 -4.99 -6.96 -20.66
CA GLU A 138 -3.80 -6.17 -20.39
C GLU A 138 -3.88 -5.50 -19.02
N MET A 139 -2.78 -5.51 -18.30
CA MET A 139 -2.53 -4.73 -17.09
C MET A 139 -1.27 -3.88 -17.30
N LEU A 140 -1.44 -2.59 -17.43
CA LEU A 140 -0.37 -1.61 -17.62
C LEU A 140 0.33 -1.29 -16.30
N PHE A 141 1.63 -1.07 -16.34
CA PHE A 141 2.46 -0.65 -15.21
C PHE A 141 2.72 0.85 -15.30
N LEU A 142 2.38 1.58 -14.25
CA LEU A 142 2.67 2.99 -14.11
C LEU A 142 3.80 3.16 -13.11
N ASP A 143 4.96 3.54 -13.60
CA ASP A 143 6.08 3.90 -12.74
C ASP A 143 5.83 5.30 -12.19
N LEU A 144 5.74 5.40 -10.88
CA LEU A 144 5.50 6.62 -10.14
C LEU A 144 6.79 7.02 -9.43
N SER A 145 7.16 8.27 -9.58
CA SER A 145 8.29 8.85 -8.84
C SER A 145 7.77 9.85 -7.82
N ILE A 146 8.31 9.79 -6.61
CA ILE A 146 8.02 10.73 -5.52
C ILE A 146 6.51 10.86 -5.25
N CYS A 147 5.97 9.83 -4.63
CA CYS A 147 4.67 9.89 -3.96
C CYS A 147 4.86 9.68 -2.46
N GLU A 148 4.28 8.67 -1.86
CA GLU A 148 4.61 8.28 -0.49
C GLU A 148 6.08 7.86 -0.37
N THR A 149 6.54 7.04 -1.32
CA THR A 149 7.93 6.60 -1.47
C THR A 149 8.58 7.21 -2.73
N VAL A 150 9.88 7.06 -2.86
CA VAL A 150 10.63 7.53 -4.04
C VAL A 150 10.32 6.68 -5.28
N HIS A 151 10.05 5.39 -5.09
CA HIS A 151 9.72 4.45 -6.16
C HIS A 151 8.46 3.68 -5.83
N ALA A 152 7.44 3.85 -6.64
CA ALA A 152 6.20 3.08 -6.55
C ALA A 152 5.70 2.69 -7.94
N THR A 153 4.86 1.66 -7.98
CA THR A 153 4.22 1.16 -9.20
C THR A 153 2.73 1.03 -8.94
N ALA A 154 1.91 1.71 -9.74
CA ALA A 154 0.49 1.44 -9.83
C ALA A 154 0.20 0.56 -11.05
N PHE A 155 -0.96 -0.08 -11.06
CA PHE A 155 -1.38 -0.97 -12.12
C PHE A 155 -2.72 -0.52 -12.67
N TYR A 156 -2.81 -0.38 -13.99
CA TYR A 156 -4.05 0.01 -14.63
C TYR A 156 -4.54 -1.10 -15.57
N VAL A 157 -5.80 -1.47 -15.44
CA VAL A 157 -6.46 -2.48 -16.27
C VAL A 157 -7.47 -1.79 -17.19
N PRO A 158 -7.11 -1.50 -18.47
CA PRO A 158 -7.94 -0.69 -19.38
C PRO A 158 -9.32 -1.29 -19.61
N SER A 159 -9.40 -2.60 -19.78
CA SER A 159 -10.66 -3.30 -20.04
C SER A 159 -11.66 -3.21 -18.89
N ALA A 160 -11.17 -3.02 -17.66
CA ALA A 160 -11.99 -2.86 -16.45
C ALA A 160 -12.09 -1.39 -16.00
N ARG A 161 -11.34 -0.48 -16.61
CA ARG A 161 -11.17 0.91 -16.18
C ARG A 161 -10.81 1.00 -14.69
N ALA A 162 -9.93 0.07 -14.26
CA ALA A 162 -9.55 -0.13 -12.86
C ALA A 162 -8.09 0.29 -12.62
N LEU A 163 -7.88 1.11 -11.60
CA LEU A 163 -6.57 1.51 -11.10
C LEU A 163 -6.32 0.81 -9.76
N ILE A 164 -5.27 -0.01 -9.68
CA ILE A 164 -4.74 -0.57 -8.44
C ILE A 164 -3.58 0.33 -8.05
N ALA A 165 -3.83 1.18 -7.07
CA ALA A 165 -3.01 2.37 -6.84
C ALA A 165 -1.88 2.16 -5.84
N GLY A 166 -1.93 1.11 -4.99
CA GLY A 166 -1.07 1.06 -3.81
C GLY A 166 -1.21 2.35 -3.00
N ASP A 167 -0.15 2.76 -2.34
CA ASP A 167 -0.14 3.94 -1.47
C ASP A 167 -0.04 5.29 -2.21
N LEU A 168 -0.20 5.26 -3.54
CA LEU A 168 -0.52 6.48 -4.27
C LEU A 168 -1.84 7.09 -3.77
N ILE A 169 -2.81 6.24 -3.39
CA ILE A 169 -4.16 6.63 -2.97
C ILE A 169 -4.53 5.98 -1.63
N PHE A 170 -5.03 6.79 -0.71
CA PHE A 170 -5.66 6.39 0.53
C PHE A 170 -7.13 6.79 0.52
N ASN A 171 -8.00 5.93 1.03
CA ASN A 171 -9.43 6.26 1.13
C ASN A 171 -9.87 6.36 2.58
N ARG A 172 -10.08 7.59 3.08
CA ARG A 172 -10.47 7.91 4.46
C ARG A 172 -9.50 7.40 5.54
N TYR A 173 -8.22 7.40 5.20
CA TYR A 173 -7.11 7.17 6.12
C TYR A 173 -6.12 8.33 6.03
N HIS A 174 -5.43 8.62 7.13
CA HIS A 174 -4.33 9.58 7.12
C HIS A 174 -3.15 9.01 6.34
N LEU A 175 -2.44 9.87 5.63
CA LEU A 175 -1.30 9.49 4.80
C LEU A 175 -0.01 9.52 5.61
N TYR A 176 0.90 8.61 5.29
CA TYR A 176 2.27 8.63 5.80
C TYR A 176 3.14 9.57 4.94
N MET A 177 3.76 10.55 5.57
CA MET A 177 4.59 11.57 4.90
C MET A 177 6.07 11.42 5.23
N GLY A 178 6.49 10.31 5.86
CA GLY A 178 7.82 10.17 6.44
C GLY A 178 8.95 10.04 5.44
N ASP A 179 8.74 9.37 4.31
CA ASP A 179 9.81 9.08 3.37
C ASP A 179 10.13 10.28 2.46
N THR A 180 9.14 10.85 1.81
CA THR A 180 9.37 11.91 0.83
C THR A 180 9.00 13.30 1.35
N ASN A 181 8.00 13.39 2.22
CA ASN A 181 7.42 14.64 2.71
C ASN A 181 7.21 15.68 1.59
N ASN A 182 6.79 15.22 0.42
CA ASN A 182 6.62 16.04 -0.77
C ASN A 182 5.19 15.98 -1.32
N PRO A 183 4.22 16.65 -0.67
CA PRO A 183 2.83 16.62 -1.09
C PRO A 183 2.60 17.15 -2.51
N THR A 184 3.47 18.04 -3.00
CA THR A 184 3.34 18.59 -4.36
C THR A 184 3.69 17.55 -5.42
N ALA A 185 4.79 16.82 -5.23
CA ALA A 185 5.19 15.74 -6.14
C ALA A 185 4.15 14.60 -6.09
N TRP A 186 3.65 14.25 -4.90
CA TRP A 186 2.62 13.23 -4.75
C TRP A 186 1.32 13.59 -5.49
N ILE A 187 0.86 14.84 -5.39
CA ILE A 187 -0.28 15.33 -6.19
C ILE A 187 -0.02 15.15 -7.69
N SER A 188 1.19 15.48 -8.15
CA SER A 188 1.56 15.30 -9.56
C SER A 188 1.53 13.82 -9.99
N ALA A 189 1.97 12.90 -9.13
CA ALA A 189 1.90 11.46 -9.40
C ALA A 189 0.45 10.96 -9.48
N ILE A 190 -0.45 11.46 -8.61
CA ILE A 190 -1.88 11.15 -8.70
C ILE A 190 -2.48 11.64 -10.02
N GLU A 191 -2.16 12.87 -10.44
CA GLU A 191 -2.68 13.42 -11.70
C GLU A 191 -2.09 12.68 -12.92
N GLN A 192 -0.84 12.24 -12.86
CA GLN A 192 -0.25 11.35 -13.88
C GLN A 192 -1.04 10.03 -13.99
N ALA A 193 -1.34 9.38 -12.86
CA ALA A 193 -2.10 8.13 -12.85
C ALA A 193 -3.54 8.34 -13.36
N ARG A 194 -4.17 9.45 -13.03
CA ARG A 194 -5.50 9.82 -13.55
C ARG A 194 -5.52 10.07 -15.05
N GLY A 195 -4.40 10.48 -15.61
CA GLY A 195 -4.25 10.73 -17.06
C GLY A 195 -4.08 9.48 -17.91
N ILE A 196 -3.96 8.27 -17.32
CA ILE A 196 -3.72 7.03 -18.08
C ILE A 196 -4.91 6.62 -18.94
N GLY A 197 -6.12 6.99 -18.54
CA GLY A 197 -7.37 6.64 -19.23
C GLY A 197 -8.58 6.81 -18.31
N PRO A 198 -9.77 6.39 -18.76
CA PRO A 198 -10.97 6.40 -17.94
C PRO A 198 -10.83 5.46 -16.73
N ILE A 199 -11.17 5.96 -15.52
CA ILE A 199 -11.09 5.21 -14.27
C ILE A 199 -12.47 5.20 -13.61
N ASP A 200 -13.03 4.00 -13.41
CA ASP A 200 -14.28 3.78 -12.69
C ASP A 200 -14.03 3.17 -11.31
N LEU A 201 -12.96 2.36 -11.18
CA LEU A 201 -12.61 1.64 -9.96
C LEU A 201 -11.19 2.04 -9.52
N VAL A 202 -11.03 2.35 -8.24
CA VAL A 202 -9.73 2.64 -7.62
C VAL A 202 -9.57 1.74 -6.40
N PHE A 203 -8.54 0.90 -6.43
CA PHE A 203 -8.11 0.06 -5.31
C PHE A 203 -6.97 0.77 -4.60
N PRO A 204 -7.21 1.44 -3.47
CA PRO A 204 -6.18 2.15 -2.72
C PRO A 204 -5.28 1.18 -1.96
N GLY A 205 -4.10 1.63 -1.52
CA GLY A 205 -3.24 0.86 -0.63
C GLY A 205 -3.85 0.71 0.77
N HIS A 206 -4.59 1.71 1.22
CA HIS A 206 -5.32 1.69 2.49
C HIS A 206 -6.73 2.25 2.33
N GLY A 207 -7.68 1.64 3.04
CA GLY A 207 -9.07 2.06 3.02
C GLY A 207 -9.93 1.28 2.02
N LYS A 208 -11.17 1.73 1.84
CA LYS A 208 -12.15 1.03 1.02
C LYS A 208 -11.95 1.30 -0.47
N LEU A 209 -12.28 0.31 -1.30
CA LEU A 209 -12.49 0.49 -2.73
C LEU A 209 -13.40 1.69 -3.01
N GLY A 210 -13.07 2.48 -4.03
CA GLY A 210 -13.86 3.63 -4.46
C GLY A 210 -13.82 3.88 -5.96
N GLY A 211 -14.38 4.98 -6.38
CA GLY A 211 -14.25 5.52 -7.73
C GLY A 211 -13.10 6.52 -7.85
N VAL A 212 -13.04 7.24 -8.97
CA VAL A 212 -12.01 8.26 -9.21
C VAL A 212 -12.08 9.45 -8.21
N ASP A 213 -13.19 9.61 -7.52
CA ASP A 213 -13.42 10.61 -6.49
C ASP A 213 -12.46 10.48 -5.30
N ILE A 214 -12.04 9.27 -4.92
CA ILE A 214 -11.07 9.09 -3.84
C ILE A 214 -9.67 9.66 -4.20
N CYS A 215 -9.34 9.76 -5.48
CA CYS A 215 -8.13 10.47 -5.92
C CYS A 215 -8.22 11.97 -5.57
N ALA A 216 -9.37 12.58 -5.80
CA ALA A 216 -9.59 13.99 -5.46
C ALA A 216 -9.59 14.22 -3.94
N GLU A 217 -10.08 13.26 -3.16
CA GLU A 217 -10.01 13.30 -1.68
C GLU A 217 -8.57 13.23 -1.18
N THR A 218 -7.75 12.32 -1.73
CA THR A 218 -6.32 12.24 -1.41
C THR A 218 -5.59 13.53 -1.76
N ILE A 219 -5.87 14.11 -2.94
CA ILE A 219 -5.30 15.41 -3.34
C ILE A 219 -5.72 16.54 -2.37
N ARG A 220 -6.97 16.56 -1.93
CA ARG A 220 -7.45 17.54 -0.96
C ARG A 220 -6.69 17.41 0.36
N TRP A 221 -6.53 16.20 0.87
CA TRP A 221 -5.77 15.94 2.08
C TRP A 221 -4.31 16.41 1.95
N LEU A 222 -3.63 16.11 0.83
CA LEU A 222 -2.26 16.55 0.56
C LEU A 222 -2.13 18.07 0.48
N LYS A 223 -3.11 18.76 -0.11
CA LYS A 223 -3.16 20.24 -0.13
C LYS A 223 -3.31 20.82 1.28
N ASP A 224 -4.18 20.23 2.10
CA ASP A 224 -4.37 20.66 3.47
C ASP A 224 -3.14 20.39 4.32
N TYR A 225 -2.52 19.21 4.19
CA TYR A 225 -1.24 18.91 4.84
C TYR A 225 -0.17 19.95 4.49
N ARG A 226 0.02 20.25 3.20
CA ARG A 226 0.96 21.26 2.73
C ARG A 226 0.71 22.65 3.35
N ASN A 227 -0.55 23.01 3.54
CA ASN A 227 -0.93 24.27 4.16
C ASN A 227 -0.65 24.31 5.66
N VAL A 228 -0.68 23.16 6.33
CA VAL A 228 -0.40 23.03 7.77
C VAL A 228 1.11 22.84 8.02
N ALA A 229 1.77 22.00 7.23
CA ALA A 229 3.17 21.65 7.37
C ALA A 229 4.11 22.76 6.83
N ARG A 230 4.06 23.93 7.45
CA ARG A 230 4.90 25.09 7.08
C ARG A 230 6.25 25.07 7.83
N PRO A 231 7.28 25.71 7.28
CA PRO A 231 8.54 25.86 8.01
C PRO A 231 8.32 26.39 9.43
N GLY A 232 8.96 25.76 10.41
CA GLY A 232 8.86 26.12 11.83
C GLY A 232 7.66 25.55 12.58
N VAL A 233 6.72 24.89 11.91
CA VAL A 233 5.62 24.18 12.59
C VAL A 233 6.12 22.80 13.04
N HIS A 234 5.98 22.53 14.34
CA HIS A 234 6.38 21.24 14.88
C HIS A 234 5.45 20.12 14.40
N PHE A 235 6.00 18.93 14.09
CA PHE A 235 5.24 17.82 13.51
C PHE A 235 4.03 17.38 14.36
N THR A 236 4.10 17.45 15.70
CA THR A 236 2.97 17.14 16.58
C THR A 236 1.80 18.12 16.41
N ALA A 237 2.09 19.38 16.10
CA ALA A 237 1.05 20.36 15.79
C ALA A 237 0.41 20.08 14.43
N ILE A 238 1.22 19.64 13.46
CA ILE A 238 0.73 19.20 12.14
C ILE A 238 -0.20 17.99 12.31
N ALA A 239 0.24 16.96 13.03
CA ALA A 239 -0.55 15.76 13.27
C ALA A 239 -1.90 16.08 13.93
N ARG A 240 -1.90 16.85 15.01
CA ARG A 240 -3.12 17.27 15.73
C ARG A 240 -4.07 18.07 14.83
N GLU A 241 -3.55 18.99 14.03
CA GLU A 241 -4.37 19.80 13.13
C GLU A 241 -4.98 18.96 12.00
N MET A 242 -4.23 17.99 11.45
CA MET A 242 -4.76 17.07 10.44
C MET A 242 -5.83 16.14 11.04
N MET A 243 -5.64 15.61 12.25
CA MET A 243 -6.67 14.83 12.96
C MET A 243 -7.94 15.67 13.21
N ARG A 244 -7.79 16.95 13.56
CA ARG A 244 -8.92 17.86 13.75
C ARG A 244 -9.69 18.14 12.45
N ARG A 245 -9.00 18.25 11.32
CA ARG A 245 -9.62 18.48 9.97
C ARG A 245 -10.31 17.24 9.44
N TYR A 246 -9.77 16.07 9.77
CA TYR A 246 -10.21 14.77 9.27
C TYR A 246 -10.50 13.81 10.42
N PRO A 247 -11.50 14.13 11.30
CA PRO A 247 -11.74 13.38 12.54
C PRO A 247 -12.23 11.95 12.29
N ASP A 248 -12.80 11.69 11.10
CA ASP A 248 -13.33 10.37 10.72
C ASP A 248 -12.33 9.53 9.89
N TYR A 249 -11.07 9.98 9.77
CA TYR A 249 -10.04 9.23 9.06
C TYR A 249 -9.35 8.26 10.01
N GLY A 250 -9.18 7.01 9.55
CA GLY A 250 -8.39 5.99 10.25
C GLY A 250 -6.89 6.23 10.13
N LEU A 251 -6.11 5.34 10.75
CA LEU A 251 -4.64 5.34 10.74
C LEU A 251 -3.99 6.67 11.17
N ALA A 252 -4.56 7.34 12.17
CA ALA A 252 -3.97 8.56 12.71
C ALA A 252 -2.51 8.36 13.17
N LEU A 253 -2.12 7.12 13.50
CA LEU A 253 -0.74 6.74 13.81
C LEU A 253 0.24 7.16 12.70
N LEU A 254 -0.12 7.08 11.42
CA LEU A 254 0.75 7.44 10.30
C LEU A 254 1.21 8.90 10.33
N LEU A 255 0.37 9.80 10.83
CA LEU A 255 0.75 11.22 11.05
C LEU A 255 1.89 11.37 12.06
N TRP A 256 1.91 10.50 13.07
CA TRP A 256 2.91 10.54 14.13
C TRP A 256 4.21 9.85 13.72
N LEU A 257 4.12 8.84 12.83
CA LEU A 257 5.26 8.15 12.25
C LEU A 257 6.00 8.97 11.19
N THR A 258 5.42 10.04 10.69
CA THR A 258 5.96 10.94 9.65
C THR A 258 7.37 11.50 9.98
N ARG A 259 7.86 11.37 11.20
CA ARG A 259 9.19 11.86 11.62
C ARG A 259 10.38 11.05 11.10
N GLY A 260 10.15 9.92 10.43
CA GLY A 260 11.22 9.07 9.89
C GLY A 260 11.63 7.87 10.76
N PRO A 261 12.54 7.00 10.28
CA PRO A 261 12.91 5.76 10.93
C PRO A 261 13.58 6.01 12.29
N GLY A 262 13.36 5.09 13.24
CA GLY A 262 13.90 5.16 14.60
C GLY A 262 12.85 5.47 15.66
N PHE A 263 11.59 5.45 15.30
CA PHE A 263 10.47 5.85 16.13
C PHE A 263 9.69 4.62 16.66
N GLY A 264 10.27 3.91 17.62
CA GLY A 264 9.56 2.84 18.33
C GLY A 264 8.44 3.38 19.26
N THR A 265 7.63 2.49 19.84
CA THR A 265 6.55 2.86 20.79
C THR A 265 7.03 3.71 21.95
N ALA A 266 8.27 3.53 22.43
CA ALA A 266 8.88 4.37 23.46
C ALA A 266 9.04 5.80 22.96
N GLY A 267 9.65 6.00 21.80
CA GLY A 267 9.80 7.32 21.18
C GLY A 267 8.45 7.97 20.85
N ALA A 268 7.46 7.18 20.42
CA ALA A 268 6.11 7.66 20.17
C ALA A 268 5.45 8.21 21.44
N ARG A 269 5.62 7.55 22.58
CA ARG A 269 5.13 8.03 23.89
C ARG A 269 5.83 9.31 24.33
N GLU A 270 7.14 9.41 24.14
CA GLU A 270 7.92 10.59 24.51
C GLU A 270 7.47 11.85 23.77
N ILE A 271 6.99 11.72 22.53
CA ILE A 271 6.47 12.86 21.75
C ILE A 271 4.97 13.06 21.89
N GLY A 272 4.32 12.29 22.77
CA GLY A 272 2.91 12.46 23.09
C GLY A 272 1.95 11.90 22.04
N VAL A 273 2.33 10.81 21.35
CA VAL A 273 1.36 10.01 20.59
C VAL A 273 0.32 9.48 21.57
N PRO A 274 -0.97 9.69 21.31
CA PRO A 274 -2.04 9.16 22.16
C PRO A 274 -1.90 7.64 22.35
N ALA A 275 -2.05 7.18 23.59
CA ALA A 275 -1.84 5.76 23.94
C ALA A 275 -2.77 4.82 23.15
N GLU A 276 -3.98 5.27 22.86
CA GLU A 276 -4.99 4.56 22.05
C GLU A 276 -4.56 4.31 20.61
N LEU A 277 -3.58 5.06 20.08
CA LEU A 277 -3.02 4.88 18.74
C LEU A 277 -1.83 3.91 18.72
N LEU A 278 -1.33 3.51 19.88
CA LEU A 278 -0.16 2.63 20.00
C LEU A 278 -0.54 1.15 20.21
N GLY A 279 -1.81 0.81 20.08
CA GLY A 279 -2.32 -0.54 20.26
C GLY A 279 -2.17 -0.95 21.75
N GLY A 280 -3.17 -0.71 22.55
CA GLY A 280 -3.26 -1.25 23.92
C GLY A 280 -3.61 -2.72 23.92
#